data_e24732eb2cdc37dd043907d723257f40
#
_entry.id   e24732eb2cdc37dd043907d723257f40
#
_cell.length_a   1.000
_cell.length_b   1.000
_cell.length_c   1.000
_cell.angle_alpha   90.00
_cell.angle_beta   90.00
_cell.angle_gamma   90.00
#
_symmetry.space_group_name_H-M   'P 1'
#
loop_
_entity.id
_entity.type
_entity.pdbx_description
1 polymer ?
#
loop_
_entity_poly.entity_id
_entity_poly.type
_entity_poly.pdbx_seq_one_letter_code
_entity_poly.pdbx_strand_id
1 'polypeptide(L)'
;VYKRQDYMYSVREGWVVSKDNISEKIMGVDVSHHNNDNSEGVINWAEVANAGYKFAMVKVAGRSTGADGNLYTDSYYEENIQGALAAGMQVGAYFFSQSMSVEEAVEEANYICDLIAGYNITYPVVFDWETTSGYRTEDLRSNSELRTAMSIAFCDTVKSRGYDPMIYINKYDYLNYVDTDKLSSNYDIWLAWYWNDYYETGEL
;
A
#
# COMPACT_ATOMS: atom_id res chain seq x y z
N VAL A 1 1.09 9.05 -17.64
CA VAL A 1 -0.02 9.74 -16.94
C VAL A 1 -0.07 9.16 -15.55
N TYR A 2 0.50 9.86 -14.56
CA TYR A 2 0.45 9.46 -13.16
C TYR A 2 -1.01 9.56 -12.70
N LYS A 3 -1.60 8.44 -12.28
CA LYS A 3 -2.87 8.46 -11.56
C LYS A 3 -2.59 9.01 -10.16
N ARG A 4 -3.09 10.21 -9.87
CA ARG A 4 -3.04 10.77 -8.53
C ARG A 4 -3.85 9.91 -7.58
N GLN A 5 -3.19 9.35 -6.59
CA GLN A 5 -3.85 8.88 -5.38
C GLN A 5 -3.75 10.02 -4.36
N ASP A 6 -4.88 10.57 -4.00
CA ASP A 6 -4.86 11.88 -3.34
C ASP A 6 -4.89 11.83 -1.82
N TYR A 7 -5.08 10.65 -1.15
CA TYR A 7 -5.24 10.66 0.30
C TYR A 7 -4.76 9.38 0.99
N MET A 8 -3.81 9.51 1.92
CA MET A 8 -3.58 8.55 2.99
C MET A 8 -4.25 9.07 4.27
N TYR A 9 -5.03 8.23 4.94
CA TYR A 9 -5.70 8.57 6.18
C TYR A 9 -5.15 7.75 7.34
N SER A 10 -4.76 8.43 8.43
CA SER A 10 -4.53 7.78 9.71
C SER A 10 -5.85 7.74 10.50
N VAL A 11 -6.31 6.57 10.87
CA VAL A 11 -7.56 6.37 11.62
C VAL A 11 -7.31 6.29 13.13
N ARG A 12 -6.03 6.28 13.55
CA ARG A 12 -5.63 6.13 14.97
C ARG A 12 -6.25 7.13 15.94
N GLU A 13 -6.77 8.25 15.46
CA GLU A 13 -7.32 9.32 16.31
C GLU A 13 -8.81 9.60 16.08
N GLY A 14 -9.55 8.72 15.44
CA GLY A 14 -11.01 8.88 15.28
C GLY A 14 -11.41 10.03 14.33
N TRP A 15 -10.55 10.37 13.39
CA TRP A 15 -10.81 11.45 12.45
C TRP A 15 -11.76 10.98 11.33
N VAL A 16 -12.98 11.51 11.36
CA VAL A 16 -13.74 11.67 10.13
C VAL A 16 -13.19 12.93 9.47
N VAL A 17 -12.36 12.76 8.44
CA VAL A 17 -11.81 13.91 7.74
C VAL A 17 -12.90 14.49 6.86
N SER A 18 -13.57 15.51 7.32
CA SER A 18 -14.34 16.39 6.43
C SER A 18 -13.35 17.25 5.62
N LYS A 19 -13.70 17.59 4.38
CA LYS A 19 -12.93 18.48 3.50
C LYS A 19 -12.47 19.77 4.22
N ASP A 20 -13.18 20.20 5.24
CA ASP A 20 -12.96 21.45 5.98
C ASP A 20 -11.96 21.30 7.14
N ASN A 21 -11.53 20.08 7.49
CA ASN A 21 -10.67 19.77 8.64
C ASN A 21 -9.26 19.30 8.26
N ILE A 22 -8.87 19.36 6.98
CA ILE A 22 -7.50 19.04 6.56
C ILE A 22 -6.60 20.22 6.93
N SER A 23 -5.84 20.07 8.01
CA SER A 23 -4.91 21.10 8.50
C SER A 23 -3.62 21.15 7.67
N GLU A 24 -3.21 20.03 7.05
CA GLU A 24 -2.00 19.94 6.25
C GLU A 24 -2.17 18.86 5.17
N LYS A 25 -1.70 19.17 3.95
CA LYS A 25 -1.65 18.24 2.84
C LYS A 25 -0.19 17.88 2.52
N ILE A 26 0.18 16.62 2.76
CA ILE A 26 1.50 16.09 2.42
C ILE A 26 1.36 15.26 1.15
N MET A 27 2.11 15.62 0.09
CA MET A 27 2.10 14.88 -1.17
C MET A 27 3.17 13.80 -1.18
N GLY A 28 2.82 12.64 -1.69
CA GLY A 28 3.73 11.52 -1.93
C GLY A 28 3.50 10.90 -3.30
N VAL A 29 4.35 9.92 -3.63
CA VAL A 29 4.24 9.10 -4.82
C VAL A 29 4.22 7.63 -4.41
N ASP A 30 3.51 6.78 -5.16
CA ASP A 30 3.70 5.34 -5.11
C ASP A 30 4.38 4.87 -6.41
N VAL A 31 5.32 3.93 -6.27
CA VAL A 31 6.16 3.50 -7.39
C VAL A 31 6.45 2.00 -7.35
N SER A 32 6.66 1.44 -8.54
CA SER A 32 7.13 0.09 -8.78
C SER A 32 8.06 0.07 -9.99
N HIS A 33 8.57 -1.11 -10.37
CA HIS A 33 9.35 -1.29 -11.60
C HIS A 33 8.66 -0.67 -12.83
N HIS A 34 7.33 -0.66 -12.89
CA HIS A 34 6.59 -0.05 -14.01
C HIS A 34 6.88 1.43 -14.24
N ASN A 35 7.35 2.14 -13.23
CA ASN A 35 7.72 3.54 -13.35
C ASN A 35 9.17 3.73 -13.85
N ASN A 36 10.00 2.67 -13.76
CA ASN A 36 11.41 2.66 -14.16
C ASN A 36 11.62 2.00 -15.54
N ASP A 37 10.70 1.12 -15.98
CA ASP A 37 10.81 0.36 -17.25
C ASP A 37 10.32 1.15 -18.47
N ASN A 38 9.86 2.40 -18.27
CA ASN A 38 9.44 3.24 -19.39
C ASN A 38 10.67 3.80 -20.13
N SER A 39 10.47 4.34 -21.32
CA SER A 39 11.53 4.85 -22.19
C SER A 39 12.33 6.03 -21.61
N GLU A 40 11.94 6.56 -20.46
CA GLU A 40 12.59 7.68 -19.77
C GLU A 40 13.63 7.22 -18.74
N GLY A 41 13.71 5.91 -18.46
CA GLY A 41 14.71 5.31 -17.57
C GLY A 41 14.34 5.39 -16.09
N VAL A 42 15.36 5.38 -15.22
CA VAL A 42 15.19 5.42 -13.77
C VAL A 42 14.60 6.74 -13.27
N ILE A 43 13.85 6.68 -12.19
CA ILE A 43 13.21 7.86 -11.57
C ILE A 43 14.29 8.85 -11.11
N ASN A 44 14.16 10.11 -11.49
CA ASN A 44 14.96 11.20 -10.96
C ASN A 44 14.39 11.69 -9.61
N TRP A 45 14.80 11.04 -8.54
CA TRP A 45 14.29 11.30 -7.19
C TRP A 45 14.53 12.73 -6.70
N ALA A 46 15.62 13.37 -7.17
CA ALA A 46 15.87 14.78 -6.85
C ALA A 46 14.81 15.70 -7.47
N GLU A 47 14.37 15.42 -8.68
CA GLU A 47 13.28 16.16 -9.31
C GLU A 47 11.95 15.92 -8.62
N VAL A 48 11.66 14.68 -8.20
CA VAL A 48 10.45 14.32 -7.43
C VAL A 48 10.41 15.12 -6.12
N ALA A 49 11.51 15.14 -5.36
CA ALA A 49 11.60 15.89 -4.12
C ALA A 49 11.47 17.41 -4.35
N ASN A 50 12.12 17.95 -5.39
CA ASN A 50 12.05 19.37 -5.77
C ASN A 50 10.66 19.79 -6.24
N ALA A 51 9.87 18.87 -6.81
CA ALA A 51 8.44 19.09 -7.15
C ALA A 51 7.54 19.17 -5.92
N GLY A 52 8.08 18.97 -4.71
CA GLY A 52 7.38 19.15 -3.44
C GLY A 52 6.85 17.85 -2.81
N TYR A 53 7.08 16.69 -3.43
CA TYR A 53 6.72 15.40 -2.84
C TYR A 53 7.61 15.09 -1.64
N LYS A 54 7.03 14.57 -0.57
CA LYS A 54 7.70 14.36 0.73
C LYS A 54 7.96 12.92 1.08
N PHE A 55 7.20 11.99 0.48
CA PHE A 55 7.37 10.56 0.72
C PHE A 55 7.19 9.74 -0.55
N ALA A 56 7.72 8.52 -0.52
CA ALA A 56 7.52 7.51 -1.54
C ALA A 56 7.03 6.21 -0.90
N MET A 57 5.96 5.62 -1.47
CA MET A 57 5.55 4.26 -1.18
C MET A 57 6.10 3.36 -2.27
N VAL A 58 7.04 2.48 -1.92
CA VAL A 58 7.80 1.68 -2.88
C VAL A 58 7.29 0.24 -2.88
N LYS A 59 6.95 -0.29 -4.06
CA LYS A 59 6.73 -1.73 -4.21
C LYS A 59 8.03 -2.46 -3.95
N VAL A 60 8.03 -3.33 -2.95
CA VAL A 60 9.21 -4.12 -2.59
C VAL A 60 9.09 -5.53 -3.14
N ALA A 61 7.91 -6.10 -3.03
CA ALA A 61 7.66 -7.49 -3.42
C ALA A 61 6.20 -7.72 -3.75
N GLY A 62 5.89 -8.93 -4.18
CA GLY A 62 4.54 -9.39 -4.39
C GLY A 62 4.46 -10.91 -4.46
N ARG A 63 3.22 -11.40 -4.54
CA ARG A 63 2.92 -12.78 -4.88
C ARG A 63 2.31 -12.86 -6.27
N SER A 64 2.70 -13.86 -7.05
CA SER A 64 2.20 -14.10 -8.41
C SER A 64 0.67 -14.22 -8.42
N THR A 65 0.05 -13.63 -9.43
CA THR A 65 -1.40 -13.72 -9.68
C THR A 65 -1.82 -15.08 -10.23
N GLY A 66 -0.86 -15.89 -10.71
CA GLY A 66 -1.08 -17.22 -11.21
C GLY A 66 -1.30 -18.26 -10.11
N ALA A 67 -1.73 -19.46 -10.50
CA ALA A 67 -2.02 -20.55 -9.57
C ALA A 67 -0.80 -21.01 -8.75
N ASP A 68 0.40 -20.75 -9.22
CA ASP A 68 1.67 -21.07 -8.53
C ASP A 68 1.88 -20.24 -7.26
N GLY A 69 1.36 -19.01 -7.22
CA GLY A 69 1.45 -18.12 -6.06
C GLY A 69 2.87 -17.90 -5.54
N ASN A 70 3.87 -17.87 -6.43
CA ASN A 70 5.27 -17.67 -6.04
C ASN A 70 5.51 -16.25 -5.56
N LEU A 71 6.32 -16.10 -4.52
CA LEU A 71 6.84 -14.80 -4.07
C LEU A 71 7.87 -14.27 -5.07
N TYR A 72 7.87 -12.96 -5.28
CA TYR A 72 8.87 -12.27 -6.10
C TYR A 72 9.22 -10.91 -5.51
N THR A 73 10.42 -10.41 -5.82
CA THR A 73 10.83 -9.02 -5.52
C THR A 73 10.56 -8.12 -6.72
N ASP A 74 10.23 -6.88 -6.47
CA ASP A 74 10.20 -5.85 -7.52
C ASP A 74 11.63 -5.56 -7.98
N SER A 75 11.87 -5.51 -9.29
CA SER A 75 13.21 -5.41 -9.86
C SER A 75 13.93 -4.09 -9.56
N TYR A 76 13.21 -3.06 -9.12
CA TYR A 76 13.74 -1.72 -8.84
C TYR A 76 13.53 -1.28 -7.38
N TYR A 77 13.16 -2.19 -6.47
CA TYR A 77 12.84 -1.76 -5.11
C TYR A 77 14.04 -1.14 -4.38
N GLU A 78 15.23 -1.69 -4.57
CA GLU A 78 16.45 -1.18 -3.92
C GLU A 78 16.80 0.22 -4.42
N GLU A 79 16.83 0.42 -5.75
CA GLU A 79 17.12 1.69 -6.38
C GLU A 79 16.08 2.75 -5.99
N ASN A 80 14.81 2.37 -5.95
CA ASN A 80 13.73 3.28 -5.57
C ASN A 80 13.81 3.70 -4.10
N ILE A 81 14.06 2.76 -3.17
CA ILE A 81 14.25 3.07 -1.75
C ILE A 81 15.47 3.97 -1.56
N GLN A 82 16.63 3.57 -2.11
CA GLN A 82 17.87 4.30 -1.96
C GLN A 82 17.79 5.70 -2.58
N GLY A 83 17.21 5.80 -3.77
CA GLY A 83 17.05 7.08 -4.47
C GLY A 83 16.14 8.04 -3.72
N ALA A 84 14.99 7.58 -3.21
CA ALA A 84 14.08 8.40 -2.42
C ALA A 84 14.72 8.87 -1.10
N LEU A 85 15.39 7.96 -0.38
CA LEU A 85 16.11 8.29 0.85
C LEU A 85 17.24 9.31 0.60
N ALA A 86 18.03 9.12 -0.48
CA ALA A 86 19.09 10.04 -0.86
C ALA A 86 18.59 11.44 -1.23
N ALA A 87 17.34 11.52 -1.76
CA ALA A 87 16.67 12.80 -2.02
C ALA A 87 16.02 13.42 -0.77
N GLY A 88 16.18 12.81 0.41
CA GLY A 88 15.64 13.31 1.68
C GLY A 88 14.14 13.05 1.86
N MET A 89 13.56 12.15 1.09
CA MET A 89 12.16 11.77 1.21
C MET A 89 11.97 10.71 2.32
N GLN A 90 10.78 10.69 2.92
CA GLN A 90 10.35 9.57 3.77
C GLN A 90 9.99 8.37 2.87
N VAL A 91 10.23 7.15 3.34
CA VAL A 91 9.96 5.95 2.56
C VAL A 91 9.12 4.96 3.33
N GLY A 92 8.05 4.51 2.69
CA GLY A 92 7.27 3.35 3.05
C GLY A 92 7.40 2.25 1.99
N ALA A 93 6.93 1.07 2.31
CA ALA A 93 7.02 -0.10 1.45
C ALA A 93 5.65 -0.73 1.25
N TYR A 94 5.39 -1.34 0.10
CA TYR A 94 4.18 -2.15 -0.06
C TYR A 94 4.45 -3.51 -0.69
N PHE A 95 3.61 -4.46 -0.31
CA PHE A 95 3.59 -5.81 -0.83
C PHE A 95 2.31 -6.02 -1.64
N PHE A 96 2.45 -6.31 -2.94
CA PHE A 96 1.31 -6.69 -3.78
C PHE A 96 0.89 -8.13 -3.46
N SER A 97 -0.14 -8.26 -2.64
CA SER A 97 -0.59 -9.52 -2.09
C SER A 97 -1.57 -10.24 -3.01
N GLN A 98 -1.35 -11.55 -3.09
CA GLN A 98 -2.29 -12.51 -3.66
C GLN A 98 -2.50 -13.68 -2.68
N SER A 99 -2.43 -13.40 -1.38
CA SER A 99 -2.65 -14.42 -0.35
C SER A 99 -4.08 -14.99 -0.42
N MET A 100 -4.17 -16.32 -0.24
CA MET A 100 -5.41 -17.08 -0.19
C MET A 100 -5.68 -17.64 1.21
N SER A 101 -4.78 -17.43 2.14
CA SER A 101 -4.91 -17.85 3.54
C SER A 101 -4.18 -16.90 4.49
N VAL A 102 -4.47 -17.02 5.77
CA VAL A 102 -3.79 -16.28 6.84
C VAL A 102 -2.29 -16.62 6.88
N GLU A 103 -1.93 -17.87 6.65
CA GLU A 103 -0.53 -18.33 6.62
C GLU A 103 0.25 -17.67 5.48
N GLU A 104 -0.35 -17.57 4.29
CA GLU A 104 0.27 -16.85 3.15
C GLU A 104 0.44 -15.36 3.46
N ALA A 105 -0.53 -14.71 4.12
CA ALA A 105 -0.39 -13.31 4.51
C ALA A 105 0.74 -13.09 5.54
N VAL A 106 0.92 -14.01 6.48
CA VAL A 106 2.05 -14.00 7.43
C VAL A 106 3.39 -14.20 6.71
N GLU A 107 3.45 -15.12 5.74
CA GLU A 107 4.63 -15.36 4.91
C GLU A 107 5.01 -14.08 4.13
N GLU A 108 4.05 -13.42 3.49
CA GLU A 108 4.23 -12.18 2.74
C GLU A 108 4.77 -11.06 3.63
N ALA A 109 4.21 -10.90 4.84
CA ALA A 109 4.66 -9.90 5.80
C ALA A 109 6.10 -10.14 6.27
N ASN A 110 6.48 -11.38 6.55
CA ASN A 110 7.86 -11.70 6.90
C ASN A 110 8.80 -11.45 5.72
N TYR A 111 8.40 -11.84 4.51
CA TYR A 111 9.20 -11.68 3.31
C TYR A 111 9.53 -10.20 3.03
N ILE A 112 8.54 -9.30 3.06
CA ILE A 112 8.81 -7.87 2.87
C ILE A 112 9.66 -7.30 4.00
N CYS A 113 9.40 -7.67 5.27
CA CYS A 113 10.19 -7.18 6.39
C CYS A 113 11.66 -7.60 6.33
N ASP A 114 11.95 -8.81 5.83
CA ASP A 114 13.33 -9.27 5.62
C ASP A 114 14.04 -8.46 4.53
N LEU A 115 13.35 -8.14 3.44
CA LEU A 115 13.91 -7.36 2.32
C LEU A 115 14.24 -5.92 2.72
N ILE A 116 13.43 -5.32 3.59
CA ILE A 116 13.61 -3.90 3.98
C ILE A 116 14.45 -3.70 5.24
N ALA A 117 14.90 -4.76 5.91
CA ALA A 117 15.58 -4.68 7.21
C ALA A 117 16.85 -3.82 7.22
N GLY A 118 17.49 -3.63 6.06
CA GLY A 118 18.69 -2.80 5.90
C GLY A 118 18.45 -1.32 5.60
N TYR A 119 17.18 -0.91 5.45
CA TYR A 119 16.82 0.44 5.02
C TYR A 119 16.13 1.24 6.13
N ASN A 120 16.25 2.58 6.06
CA ASN A 120 15.56 3.48 6.98
C ASN A 120 14.10 3.69 6.51
N ILE A 121 13.24 2.72 6.76
CA ILE A 121 11.82 2.79 6.46
C ILE A 121 11.11 3.50 7.61
N THR A 122 10.56 4.68 7.35
CA THR A 122 9.92 5.57 8.35
C THR A 122 8.44 5.80 8.09
N TYR A 123 7.94 5.35 6.94
CA TYR A 123 6.54 5.30 6.58
C TYR A 123 6.03 3.86 6.61
N PRO A 124 4.71 3.63 6.56
CA PRO A 124 4.14 2.30 6.78
C PRO A 124 4.62 1.22 5.80
N VAL A 125 4.52 -0.03 6.27
CA VAL A 125 4.58 -1.23 5.43
C VAL A 125 3.15 -1.67 5.14
N VAL A 126 2.80 -1.72 3.85
CA VAL A 126 1.42 -1.79 3.37
C VAL A 126 1.07 -3.18 2.84
N PHE A 127 -0.07 -3.68 3.30
CA PHE A 127 -0.75 -4.83 2.70
C PHE A 127 -1.61 -4.34 1.55
N ASP A 128 -1.23 -4.69 0.31
CA ASP A 128 -1.92 -4.31 -0.92
C ASP A 128 -2.54 -5.56 -1.56
N TRP A 129 -3.72 -5.96 -1.07
CA TRP A 129 -4.46 -7.10 -1.59
C TRP A 129 -5.51 -6.65 -2.60
N GLU A 130 -5.25 -6.93 -3.85
CA GLU A 130 -6.16 -6.62 -4.96
C GLU A 130 -6.49 -7.87 -5.75
N THR A 131 -7.71 -7.94 -6.28
CA THR A 131 -8.12 -9.04 -7.16
C THR A 131 -8.92 -8.56 -8.35
N THR A 132 -8.79 -9.29 -9.45
CA THR A 132 -9.57 -9.12 -10.67
C THR A 132 -9.76 -10.47 -11.34
N SER A 133 -10.58 -10.50 -12.39
CA SER A 133 -10.80 -11.74 -13.15
C SER A 133 -9.50 -12.33 -13.67
N GLY A 134 -9.32 -13.61 -13.48
CA GLY A 134 -8.12 -14.37 -13.85
C GLY A 134 -7.03 -14.42 -12.77
N TYR A 135 -7.15 -13.70 -11.66
CA TYR A 135 -6.23 -13.83 -10.54
C TYR A 135 -6.57 -15.04 -9.67
N ARG A 136 -5.57 -15.66 -9.05
CA ARG A 136 -5.75 -16.80 -8.13
C ARG A 136 -6.73 -16.51 -6.98
N THR A 137 -6.89 -15.24 -6.64
CA THR A 137 -7.73 -14.73 -5.56
C THR A 137 -9.14 -14.30 -6.01
N GLU A 138 -9.48 -14.45 -7.29
CA GLU A 138 -10.76 -13.96 -7.85
C GLU A 138 -11.98 -14.41 -7.04
N ASP A 139 -12.06 -15.70 -6.70
CA ASP A 139 -13.17 -16.29 -5.95
C ASP A 139 -13.25 -15.84 -4.49
N LEU A 140 -12.17 -15.23 -3.96
CA LEU A 140 -12.09 -14.76 -2.58
C LEU A 140 -12.53 -13.31 -2.39
N ARG A 141 -12.84 -12.60 -3.47
CA ARG A 141 -13.16 -11.16 -3.40
C ARG A 141 -14.26 -10.86 -2.38
N SER A 142 -15.32 -11.65 -2.35
CA SER A 142 -16.46 -11.46 -1.46
C SER A 142 -16.33 -12.18 -0.12
N ASN A 143 -15.23 -12.88 0.15
CA ASN A 143 -15.01 -13.54 1.43
C ASN A 143 -14.48 -12.53 2.47
N SER A 144 -15.41 -11.74 3.01
CA SER A 144 -15.08 -10.65 3.95
C SER A 144 -14.37 -11.14 5.21
N GLU A 145 -14.73 -12.29 5.75
CA GLU A 145 -14.12 -12.85 6.95
C GLU A 145 -12.65 -13.19 6.71
N LEU A 146 -12.35 -13.90 5.62
CA LEU A 146 -10.98 -14.29 5.28
C LEU A 146 -10.12 -13.08 4.91
N ARG A 147 -10.64 -12.15 4.11
CA ARG A 147 -9.91 -10.92 3.73
C ARG A 147 -9.55 -10.09 4.96
N THR A 148 -10.49 -9.92 5.88
CA THR A 148 -10.24 -9.24 7.15
C THR A 148 -9.19 -9.96 7.98
N ALA A 149 -9.27 -11.30 8.08
CA ALA A 149 -8.30 -12.09 8.83
C ALA A 149 -6.88 -12.02 8.22
N MET A 150 -6.75 -12.09 6.90
CA MET A 150 -5.47 -11.93 6.20
C MET A 150 -4.87 -10.54 6.43
N SER A 151 -5.69 -9.48 6.32
CA SER A 151 -5.25 -8.10 6.58
C SER A 151 -4.71 -7.94 8.00
N ILE A 152 -5.41 -8.46 9.00
CA ILE A 152 -4.99 -8.43 10.40
C ILE A 152 -3.67 -9.20 10.57
N ALA A 153 -3.57 -10.41 10.02
CA ALA A 153 -2.39 -11.26 10.19
C ALA A 153 -1.13 -10.64 9.57
N PHE A 154 -1.25 -10.04 8.38
CA PHE A 154 -0.16 -9.29 7.76
C PHE A 154 0.26 -8.12 8.66
N CYS A 155 -0.68 -7.27 9.06
CA CYS A 155 -0.42 -6.08 9.83
C CYS A 155 0.18 -6.40 11.22
N ASP A 156 -0.33 -7.40 11.92
CA ASP A 156 0.21 -7.83 13.21
C ASP A 156 1.62 -8.39 13.07
N THR A 157 1.91 -9.11 12.00
CA THR A 157 3.25 -9.60 11.70
C THR A 157 4.21 -8.44 11.44
N VAL A 158 3.85 -7.48 10.58
CA VAL A 158 4.63 -6.26 10.32
C VAL A 158 4.91 -5.50 11.60
N LYS A 159 3.89 -5.31 12.45
CA LYS A 159 4.02 -4.65 13.75
C LYS A 159 4.97 -5.39 14.70
N SER A 160 4.91 -6.73 14.74
CA SER A 160 5.81 -7.55 15.54
C SER A 160 7.28 -7.45 15.11
N ARG A 161 7.50 -7.09 13.82
CA ARG A 161 8.82 -6.87 13.23
C ARG A 161 9.33 -5.42 13.42
N GLY A 162 8.55 -4.57 14.09
CA GLY A 162 8.95 -3.19 14.46
C GLY A 162 8.63 -2.12 13.43
N TYR A 163 7.78 -2.43 12.45
CA TYR A 163 7.30 -1.46 11.46
C TYR A 163 5.85 -1.05 11.73
N ASP A 164 5.45 0.12 11.23
CA ASP A 164 4.07 0.56 11.25
C ASP A 164 3.30 -0.08 10.09
N PRO A 165 2.22 -0.84 10.35
CA PRO A 165 1.42 -1.46 9.29
C PRO A 165 0.36 -0.52 8.75
N MET A 166 0.00 -0.71 7.47
CA MET A 166 -1.12 -0.03 6.81
C MET A 166 -1.79 -0.98 5.81
N ILE A 167 -3.05 -0.75 5.52
CA ILE A 167 -3.82 -1.52 4.54
C ILE A 167 -4.19 -0.61 3.37
N TYR A 168 -3.78 -1.00 2.14
CA TYR A 168 -4.29 -0.39 0.92
C TYR A 168 -5.56 -1.12 0.48
N ILE A 169 -6.60 -0.35 0.18
CA ILE A 169 -7.88 -0.90 -0.30
C ILE A 169 -8.65 0.16 -1.09
N ASN A 170 -9.32 -0.25 -2.17
CA ASN A 170 -10.23 0.65 -2.87
C ASN A 170 -11.54 0.85 -2.08
N LYS A 171 -12.19 2.01 -2.28
CA LYS A 171 -13.41 2.39 -1.56
C LYS A 171 -14.52 1.34 -1.64
N TYR A 172 -14.74 0.75 -2.81
CA TYR A 172 -15.82 -0.22 -2.99
C TYR A 172 -15.58 -1.49 -2.16
N ASP A 173 -14.37 -2.04 -2.22
CA ASP A 173 -14.00 -3.23 -1.45
C ASP A 173 -13.98 -2.95 0.06
N TYR A 174 -13.53 -1.76 0.46
CA TYR A 174 -13.54 -1.33 1.85
C TYR A 174 -14.96 -1.34 2.46
N LEU A 175 -15.93 -0.83 1.71
CA LEU A 175 -17.32 -0.74 2.21
C LEU A 175 -18.09 -2.07 2.11
N ASN A 176 -17.69 -2.99 1.25
CA ASN A 176 -18.50 -4.16 0.93
C ASN A 176 -17.86 -5.52 1.27
N TYR A 177 -16.52 -5.58 1.36
CA TYR A 177 -15.82 -6.86 1.37
C TYR A 177 -14.76 -7.02 2.46
N VAL A 178 -14.80 -6.18 3.49
CA VAL A 178 -14.02 -6.32 4.73
C VAL A 178 -14.83 -5.82 5.93
N ASP A 179 -14.40 -6.19 7.13
CA ASP A 179 -14.92 -5.65 8.39
C ASP A 179 -14.22 -4.30 8.65
N THR A 180 -14.83 -3.23 8.17
CA THR A 180 -14.28 -1.86 8.23
C THR A 180 -14.01 -1.39 9.65
N ASP A 181 -14.91 -1.69 10.59
CA ASP A 181 -14.78 -1.28 11.98
C ASP A 181 -13.58 -1.97 12.63
N LYS A 182 -13.41 -3.27 12.36
CA LYS A 182 -12.30 -4.04 12.90
C LYS A 182 -10.96 -3.59 12.33
N LEU A 183 -10.88 -3.28 11.03
CA LEU A 183 -9.64 -2.82 10.41
C LEU A 183 -9.29 -1.40 10.82
N SER A 184 -10.22 -0.44 10.69
CA SER A 184 -9.95 0.97 10.94
C SER A 184 -9.72 1.31 12.41
N SER A 185 -10.22 0.49 13.35
CA SER A 185 -9.94 0.67 14.78
C SER A 185 -8.50 0.29 15.17
N ASN A 186 -7.77 -0.46 14.34
CA ASN A 186 -6.48 -1.03 14.70
C ASN A 186 -5.33 -0.63 13.75
N TYR A 187 -5.63 -0.27 12.50
CA TYR A 187 -4.62 -0.01 11.47
C TYR A 187 -4.97 1.22 10.66
N ASP A 188 -3.95 1.88 10.14
CA ASP A 188 -4.10 2.94 9.16
C ASP A 188 -4.57 2.38 7.82
N ILE A 189 -5.41 3.14 7.12
CA ILE A 189 -5.98 2.76 5.84
C ILE A 189 -5.49 3.71 4.75
N TRP A 190 -4.88 3.16 3.70
CA TRP A 190 -4.63 3.85 2.45
C TRP A 190 -5.83 3.60 1.54
N LEU A 191 -6.78 4.53 1.54
CA LEU A 191 -8.00 4.40 0.75
C LEU A 191 -7.77 4.87 -0.69
N ALA A 192 -7.84 3.94 -1.65
CA ALA A 192 -7.85 4.28 -3.05
C ALA A 192 -9.23 4.81 -3.45
N TRP A 193 -9.31 6.10 -3.58
CA TRP A 193 -10.52 6.80 -3.99
C TRP A 193 -10.24 7.60 -5.26
N TYR A 194 -10.73 7.10 -6.37
CA TYR A 194 -10.50 7.73 -7.66
C TYR A 194 -11.37 8.97 -7.83
N TRP A 195 -10.83 9.99 -8.47
CA TRP A 195 -11.39 11.32 -8.66
C TRP A 195 -12.86 11.35 -9.17
N ASN A 196 -13.27 10.39 -10.02
CA ASN A 196 -14.64 10.32 -10.52
C ASN A 196 -15.65 10.03 -9.40
N ASP A 197 -15.32 9.20 -8.42
CA ASP A 197 -16.18 8.88 -7.28
C ASP A 197 -16.42 10.11 -6.39
N TYR A 198 -15.40 10.99 -6.28
CA TYR A 198 -15.49 12.20 -5.47
C TYR A 198 -16.45 13.25 -6.07
N TYR A 199 -16.50 13.38 -7.42
CA TYR A 199 -17.41 14.31 -8.08
C TYR A 199 -18.85 13.80 -8.13
N GLU A 200 -19.07 12.51 -8.16
CA GLU A 200 -20.42 11.92 -8.24
C GLU A 200 -21.13 11.86 -6.88
N THR A 201 -20.39 11.72 -5.79
CA THR A 201 -21.01 11.51 -4.47
C THR A 201 -20.86 12.70 -3.51
N GLY A 202 -19.86 13.57 -3.68
CA GLY A 202 -19.61 14.74 -2.82
C GLY A 202 -19.34 14.43 -1.35
N GLU A 203 -19.32 13.13 -0.98
CA GLU A 203 -19.17 12.64 0.39
C GLU A 203 -17.90 11.77 0.50
N LEU A 204 -17.13 12.06 1.56
CA LEU A 204 -16.12 11.18 2.10
C LEU A 204 -16.78 10.06 2.89
#